data_d8b9c94756ae2c25da7669abe077b0bb
#
_entry.id   d8b9c94756ae2c25da7669abe077b0bb
#
_cell.length_a   1.000
_cell.length_b   1.000
_cell.length_c   1.000
_cell.angle_alpha   90.00
_cell.angle_beta   90.00
_cell.angle_gamma   90.00
#
_symmetry.space_group_name_H-M   'P 1'
#
loop_
_entity.id
_entity.type
_entity.pdbx_description
1 polymer ?
#
loop_
_entity_poly.entity_id
_entity_poly.type
_entity_poly.pdbx_seq_one_letter_code
_entity_poly.pdbx_strand_id
1 'polypeptide(L)'
;PGYAPLILPYFCGQAFFIYQMMQFMQGIPKDLDEAATIVGCSKYQIYSRIILPLMKPSIVTTVIIQFYWKWDDYMGPLLYLSRPQSYTVSIAIKLFADSASTTDYGAMFAMSTLSLIPVFLIFLFFNRYLVQGIGTSGLKG
;
A
#
# COMPACT_ATOMS: atom_id res chain seq x y z
N PRO A 1 25.08 2.21 -1.08
CA PRO A 1 23.87 2.25 -1.90
C PRO A 1 23.12 0.93 -1.76
N GLY A 2 21.88 0.98 -1.40
CA GLY A 2 21.03 -0.17 -1.15
C GLY A 2 19.58 0.27 -1.06
N TYR A 3 18.69 -0.60 -0.57
CA TYR A 3 17.27 -0.30 -0.43
C TYR A 3 16.95 0.67 0.72
N ALA A 4 17.90 0.95 1.61
CA ALA A 4 17.68 1.82 2.77
C ALA A 4 17.11 3.20 2.43
N PRO A 5 17.62 3.96 1.43
CA PRO A 5 17.05 5.26 1.06
C PRO A 5 15.63 5.16 0.50
N LEU A 6 15.26 3.99 -0.04
CA LEU A 6 13.92 3.73 -0.58
C LEU A 6 12.91 3.35 0.50
N ILE A 7 13.38 2.86 1.65
CA ILE A 7 12.52 2.32 2.72
C ILE A 7 12.40 3.30 3.90
N LEU A 8 13.53 3.86 4.36
CA LEU A 8 13.60 4.69 5.57
C LEU A 8 12.61 5.88 5.58
N PRO A 9 12.45 6.66 4.49
CA PRO A 9 11.54 7.80 4.50
C PRO A 9 10.08 7.42 4.79
N TYR A 10 9.68 6.18 4.48
CA TYR A 10 8.30 5.72 4.68
C TYR A 10 7.98 5.36 6.13
N PHE A 11 8.98 5.18 6.99
CA PHE A 11 8.78 5.05 8.43
C PHE A 11 8.33 6.35 9.10
N CYS A 12 8.61 7.51 8.47
CA CYS A 12 8.14 8.80 8.96
C CYS A 12 6.67 9.08 8.68
N GLY A 13 5.98 8.17 7.99
CA GLY A 13 4.58 8.31 7.60
C GLY A 13 4.38 9.15 6.32
N GLN A 14 3.25 8.94 5.67
CA GLN A 14 2.83 9.70 4.48
C GLN A 14 1.51 10.39 4.78
N ALA A 15 1.44 11.68 4.47
CA ALA A 15 0.27 12.51 4.76
C ALA A 15 -1.04 11.92 4.20
N PHE A 16 -1.00 11.36 2.99
CA PHE A 16 -2.16 10.73 2.37
C PHE A 16 -2.72 9.57 3.22
N PHE A 17 -1.87 8.65 3.67
CA PHE A 17 -2.33 7.50 4.46
C PHE A 17 -2.74 7.88 5.88
N ILE A 18 -2.06 8.86 6.47
CA ILE A 18 -2.46 9.41 7.77
C ILE A 18 -3.86 10.00 7.66
N TYR A 19 -4.10 10.83 6.64
CA TYR A 19 -5.41 11.44 6.39
C TYR A 19 -6.48 10.37 6.15
N GLN A 20 -6.22 9.38 5.30
CA GLN A 20 -7.16 8.28 5.01
C GLN A 20 -7.54 7.52 6.27
N MET A 21 -6.56 7.17 7.13
CA MET A 21 -6.82 6.48 8.39
C MET A 21 -7.62 7.35 9.37
N MET A 22 -7.30 8.64 9.46
CA MET A 22 -8.05 9.59 10.30
C MET A 22 -9.51 9.70 9.85
N GLN A 23 -9.76 9.81 8.54
CA GLN A 23 -11.12 9.85 8.00
C GLN A 23 -11.90 8.57 8.34
N PHE A 24 -11.27 7.42 8.23
CA PHE A 24 -11.89 6.16 8.59
C PHE A 24 -12.20 6.09 10.09
N MET A 25 -11.28 6.53 10.95
CA MET A 25 -11.49 6.59 12.41
C MET A 25 -12.66 7.49 12.79
N GLN A 26 -12.82 8.64 12.12
CA GLN A 26 -13.94 9.56 12.37
C GLN A 26 -15.31 8.92 12.05
N GLY A 27 -15.34 7.90 11.21
CA GLY A 27 -16.54 7.11 10.90
C GLY A 27 -16.91 6.10 11.99
N ILE A 28 -16.03 5.81 12.94
CA ILE A 28 -16.31 4.89 14.05
C ILE A 28 -17.19 5.60 15.08
N PRO A 29 -18.33 5.01 15.50
CA PRO A 29 -19.20 5.61 16.50
C PRO A 29 -18.49 5.82 17.83
N LYS A 30 -18.61 7.02 18.41
CA LYS A 30 -18.01 7.35 19.71
C LYS A 30 -18.65 6.58 20.87
N ASP A 31 -19.89 6.16 20.71
CA ASP A 31 -20.61 5.35 21.70
C ASP A 31 -19.86 4.08 22.09
N LEU A 32 -19.03 3.54 21.19
CA LEU A 32 -18.18 2.38 21.49
C LEU A 32 -17.08 2.70 22.50
N ASP A 33 -16.49 3.89 22.42
CA ASP A 33 -15.46 4.36 23.36
C ASP A 33 -16.08 4.64 24.73
N GLU A 34 -17.27 5.26 24.75
CA GLU A 34 -18.01 5.58 25.97
C GLU A 34 -18.45 4.32 26.69
N ALA A 35 -19.05 3.36 25.98
CA ALA A 35 -19.45 2.08 26.52
C ALA A 35 -18.26 1.30 27.10
N ALA A 36 -17.14 1.26 26.39
CA ALA A 36 -15.93 0.59 26.85
C ALA A 36 -15.33 1.25 28.09
N THR A 37 -15.42 2.58 28.18
CA THR A 37 -14.96 3.34 29.36
C THR A 37 -15.83 3.06 30.58
N ILE A 38 -17.15 2.95 30.42
CA ILE A 38 -18.09 2.59 31.49
C ILE A 38 -17.77 1.19 32.06
N VAL A 39 -17.38 0.25 31.20
CA VAL A 39 -16.98 -1.11 31.60
C VAL A 39 -15.58 -1.15 32.24
N GLY A 40 -14.85 -0.02 32.27
CA GLY A 40 -13.55 0.09 32.93
C GLY A 40 -12.36 -0.24 32.05
N CYS A 41 -12.52 -0.24 30.73
CA CYS A 41 -11.41 -0.44 29.81
C CYS A 41 -10.45 0.75 29.81
N SER A 42 -9.14 0.48 29.85
CA SER A 42 -8.13 1.52 29.66
C SER A 42 -8.10 1.98 28.19
N LYS A 43 -7.59 3.20 27.93
CA LYS A 43 -7.46 3.75 26.56
C LYS A 43 -6.68 2.82 25.61
N TYR A 44 -5.65 2.15 26.14
CA TYR A 44 -4.89 1.18 25.37
C TYR A 44 -5.70 -0.08 25.00
N GLN A 45 -6.55 -0.54 25.91
CA GLN A 45 -7.46 -1.67 25.65
C GLN A 45 -8.53 -1.31 24.63
N ILE A 46 -9.09 -0.11 24.71
CA ILE A 46 -10.05 0.42 23.73
C ILE A 46 -9.39 0.45 22.35
N TYR A 47 -8.20 1.04 22.25
CA TYR A 47 -7.47 1.10 20.98
C TYR A 47 -7.17 -0.29 20.40
N SER A 48 -6.58 -1.18 21.20
CA SER A 48 -6.08 -2.47 20.70
C SER A 48 -7.18 -3.50 20.45
N ARG A 49 -8.25 -3.48 21.25
CA ARG A 49 -9.32 -4.51 21.19
C ARG A 49 -10.55 -4.07 20.41
N ILE A 50 -10.80 -2.77 20.28
CA ILE A 50 -12.00 -2.25 19.64
C ILE A 50 -11.61 -1.49 18.35
N ILE A 51 -10.81 -0.43 18.45
CA ILE A 51 -10.54 0.46 17.33
C ILE A 51 -9.68 -0.23 16.27
N LEU A 52 -8.57 -0.83 16.66
CA LEU A 52 -7.64 -1.45 15.72
C LEU A 52 -8.28 -2.57 14.87
N PRO A 53 -9.08 -3.49 15.42
CA PRO A 53 -9.83 -4.46 14.63
C PRO A 53 -10.86 -3.83 13.68
N LEU A 54 -11.54 -2.76 14.11
CA LEU A 54 -12.49 -2.03 13.26
C LEU A 54 -11.79 -1.29 12.12
N MET A 55 -10.56 -0.84 12.32
CA MET A 55 -9.73 -0.19 11.30
C MET A 55 -9.11 -1.17 10.29
N LYS A 56 -9.24 -2.47 10.49
CA LYS A 56 -8.64 -3.49 9.62
C LYS A 56 -8.90 -3.26 8.12
N PRO A 57 -10.10 -2.91 7.65
CA PRO A 57 -10.33 -2.62 6.23
C PRO A 57 -9.49 -1.44 5.72
N SER A 58 -9.40 -0.36 6.49
CA SER A 58 -8.60 0.81 6.13
C SER A 58 -7.10 0.50 6.08
N ILE A 59 -6.60 -0.27 7.06
CA ILE A 59 -5.20 -0.71 7.10
C ILE A 59 -4.87 -1.56 5.88
N VAL A 60 -5.71 -2.54 5.56
CA VAL A 60 -5.50 -3.41 4.39
C VAL A 60 -5.54 -2.59 3.10
N THR A 61 -6.48 -1.66 2.95
CA THR A 61 -6.55 -0.75 1.80
C THR A 61 -5.28 0.09 1.66
N THR A 62 -4.77 0.63 2.76
CA THR A 62 -3.50 1.39 2.79
C THR A 62 -2.33 0.53 2.29
N VAL A 63 -2.22 -0.70 2.79
CA VAL A 63 -1.16 -1.63 2.37
C VAL A 63 -1.23 -1.94 0.87
N ILE A 64 -2.44 -2.15 0.34
CA ILE A 64 -2.64 -2.45 -1.08
C ILE A 64 -2.24 -1.25 -1.95
N ILE A 65 -2.69 -0.04 -1.60
CA ILE A 65 -2.37 1.18 -2.36
C ILE A 65 -0.86 1.44 -2.31
N GLN A 66 -0.25 1.31 -1.13
CA GLN A 66 1.20 1.49 -0.97
C GLN A 66 1.99 0.45 -1.75
N PHE A 67 1.55 -0.82 -1.74
CA PHE A 67 2.16 -1.86 -2.56
C PHE A 67 2.12 -1.50 -4.04
N TYR A 68 0.96 -1.09 -4.55
CA TYR A 68 0.79 -0.70 -5.95
C TYR A 68 1.71 0.46 -6.33
N TRP A 69 1.75 1.52 -5.54
CA TRP A 69 2.62 2.67 -5.79
C TRP A 69 4.10 2.30 -5.80
N LYS A 70 4.51 1.37 -4.93
CA LYS A 70 5.90 0.91 -4.87
C LYS A 70 6.23 -0.11 -5.95
N TRP A 71 5.27 -0.91 -6.35
CA TRP A 71 5.46 -1.86 -7.45
C TRP A 71 5.70 -1.17 -8.78
N ASP A 72 4.99 -0.08 -9.04
CA ASP A 72 5.09 0.71 -10.27
C ASP A 72 6.20 1.80 -10.22
N ASP A 73 6.80 2.03 -9.04
CA ASP A 73 7.85 3.04 -8.86
C ASP A 73 9.10 2.70 -9.67
N TYR A 74 9.39 3.52 -10.66
CA TYR A 74 10.57 3.42 -11.50
C TYR A 74 11.66 4.41 -11.08
N MET A 75 11.27 5.67 -10.82
CA MET A 75 12.22 6.77 -10.63
C MET A 75 12.98 6.65 -9.31
N GLY A 76 12.30 6.28 -8.23
CA GLY A 76 12.95 6.09 -6.94
C GLY A 76 14.06 5.03 -7.00
N PRO A 77 13.74 3.78 -7.39
CA PRO A 77 14.75 2.74 -7.55
C PRO A 77 15.88 3.10 -8.53
N LEU A 78 15.57 3.78 -9.63
CA LEU A 78 16.57 4.19 -10.63
C LEU A 78 17.63 5.12 -10.03
N LEU A 79 17.24 6.03 -9.14
CA LEU A 79 18.17 6.98 -8.52
C LEU A 79 19.09 6.33 -7.48
N TYR A 80 18.62 5.31 -6.78
CA TYR A 80 19.33 4.74 -5.62
C TYR A 80 19.93 3.36 -5.87
N LEU A 81 19.49 2.62 -6.87
CA LEU A 81 19.98 1.29 -7.19
C LEU A 81 20.95 1.34 -8.35
N SER A 82 22.23 1.09 -8.06
CA SER A 82 23.30 1.14 -9.07
C SER A 82 23.73 -0.24 -9.60
N ARG A 83 23.22 -1.31 -8.99
CA ARG A 83 23.62 -2.69 -9.34
C ARG A 83 22.48 -3.42 -10.05
N PRO A 84 22.74 -4.05 -11.22
CA PRO A 84 21.71 -4.80 -11.95
C PRO A 84 21.01 -5.87 -11.12
N GLN A 85 21.74 -6.53 -10.21
CA GLN A 85 21.16 -7.57 -9.32
C GLN A 85 20.15 -7.03 -8.33
N SER A 86 20.12 -5.71 -8.12
CA SER A 86 19.22 -5.04 -7.18
C SER A 86 18.06 -4.32 -7.86
N TYR A 87 17.97 -4.42 -9.19
CA TYR A 87 16.95 -3.70 -9.93
C TYR A 87 15.54 -4.24 -9.64
N THR A 88 14.59 -3.32 -9.57
CA THR A 88 13.16 -3.65 -9.49
C THR A 88 12.65 -4.10 -10.86
N VAL A 89 11.48 -4.76 -10.86
CA VAL A 89 10.84 -5.24 -12.09
C VAL A 89 10.56 -4.06 -13.05
N SER A 90 10.17 -2.90 -12.54
CA SER A 90 9.91 -1.69 -13.31
C SER A 90 11.15 -1.19 -14.04
N ILE A 91 12.34 -1.22 -13.40
CA ILE A 91 13.62 -0.89 -14.06
C ILE A 91 13.97 -1.95 -15.10
N ALA A 92 13.85 -3.23 -14.75
CA ALA A 92 14.22 -4.33 -15.65
C ALA A 92 13.40 -4.30 -16.95
N ILE A 93 12.09 -4.08 -16.89
CA ILE A 93 11.23 -3.96 -18.08
C ILE A 93 11.70 -2.80 -18.97
N LYS A 94 12.04 -1.65 -18.40
CA LYS A 94 12.54 -0.50 -19.17
C LYS A 94 13.89 -0.77 -19.83
N LEU A 95 14.77 -1.51 -19.18
CA LEU A 95 16.06 -1.88 -19.76
C LEU A 95 15.90 -2.76 -21.02
N PHE A 96 14.89 -3.63 -21.05
CA PHE A 96 14.59 -4.41 -22.27
C PHE A 96 14.00 -3.54 -23.38
N ALA A 97 13.32 -2.45 -23.05
CA ALA A 97 12.77 -1.51 -24.03
C ALA A 97 13.82 -0.57 -24.61
N ASP A 98 14.90 -0.29 -23.87
CA ASP A 98 15.90 0.74 -24.19
C ASP A 98 17.20 0.16 -24.75
N SER A 99 17.26 -1.13 -25.05
CA SER A 99 18.42 -1.76 -25.66
C SER A 99 18.59 -1.25 -27.09
N ALA A 100 19.54 -0.35 -27.26
CA ALA A 100 19.81 0.46 -28.46
C ALA A 100 20.20 -0.31 -29.71
N SER A 101 20.27 -1.63 -29.70
CA SER A 101 20.67 -2.44 -30.87
C SER A 101 19.75 -3.60 -31.23
N THR A 102 19.05 -4.19 -30.30
CA THR A 102 18.03 -5.25 -30.56
C THR A 102 17.06 -5.30 -29.37
N THR A 103 15.96 -4.56 -29.47
CA THR A 103 14.89 -4.66 -28.46
C THR A 103 14.30 -6.07 -28.53
N ASP A 104 14.52 -6.87 -27.49
CA ASP A 104 13.85 -8.15 -27.35
C ASP A 104 12.42 -7.92 -26.85
N TYR A 105 11.53 -7.63 -27.79
CA TYR A 105 10.09 -7.43 -27.49
C TYR A 105 9.48 -8.65 -26.85
N GLY A 106 9.93 -9.87 -27.15
CA GLY A 106 9.44 -11.10 -26.55
C GLY A 106 9.72 -11.14 -25.05
N ALA A 107 10.96 -10.88 -24.65
CA ALA A 107 11.35 -10.82 -23.25
C ALA A 107 10.65 -9.67 -22.53
N MET A 108 10.54 -8.49 -23.16
CA MET A 108 9.84 -7.34 -22.58
C MET A 108 8.36 -7.64 -22.31
N PHE A 109 7.64 -8.22 -23.27
CA PHE A 109 6.24 -8.59 -23.08
C PHE A 109 6.05 -9.70 -22.06
N ALA A 110 6.93 -10.70 -22.03
CA ALA A 110 6.89 -11.76 -21.05
C ALA A 110 7.08 -11.21 -19.63
N MET A 111 8.07 -10.35 -19.40
CA MET A 111 8.31 -9.72 -18.10
C MET A 111 7.15 -8.79 -17.70
N SER A 112 6.61 -8.02 -18.62
CA SER A 112 5.47 -7.14 -18.38
C SER A 112 4.24 -7.96 -17.94
N THR A 113 3.97 -9.07 -18.62
CA THR A 113 2.87 -9.98 -18.27
C THR A 113 3.07 -10.60 -16.91
N LEU A 114 4.28 -11.10 -16.62
CA LEU A 114 4.62 -11.67 -15.30
C LEU A 114 4.50 -10.64 -14.18
N SER A 115 4.84 -9.37 -14.46
CA SER A 115 4.74 -8.29 -13.46
C SER A 115 3.30 -7.95 -13.05
N LEU A 116 2.32 -8.27 -13.88
CA LEU A 116 0.90 -8.08 -13.56
C LEU A 116 0.36 -9.14 -12.59
N ILE A 117 0.98 -10.32 -12.54
CA ILE A 117 0.48 -11.44 -11.70
C ILE A 117 0.38 -11.06 -10.23
N PRO A 118 1.41 -10.51 -9.56
CA PRO A 118 1.31 -10.15 -8.13
C PRO A 118 0.22 -9.10 -7.86
N VAL A 119 0.11 -8.11 -8.73
CA VAL A 119 -0.91 -7.04 -8.62
C VAL A 119 -2.31 -7.62 -8.74
N PHE A 120 -2.52 -8.50 -9.72
CA PHE A 120 -3.79 -9.16 -9.96
C PHE A 120 -4.18 -10.08 -8.80
N LEU A 121 -3.23 -10.86 -8.27
CA LEU A 121 -3.47 -11.72 -7.11
C LEU A 121 -3.86 -10.92 -5.87
N ILE A 122 -3.17 -9.83 -5.57
CA ILE A 122 -3.51 -8.95 -4.45
C ILE A 122 -4.90 -8.38 -4.64
N PHE A 123 -5.25 -7.92 -5.85
CA PHE A 123 -6.58 -7.43 -6.14
C PHE A 123 -7.65 -8.51 -5.92
N LEU A 124 -7.46 -9.71 -6.43
CA LEU A 124 -8.43 -10.82 -6.29
C LEU A 124 -8.69 -11.18 -4.82
N PHE A 125 -7.63 -11.27 -4.01
CA PHE A 125 -7.78 -11.70 -2.61
C PHE A 125 -8.29 -10.59 -1.69
N PHE A 126 -8.00 -9.32 -2.01
CA PHE A 126 -8.24 -8.20 -1.11
C PHE A 126 -9.22 -7.15 -1.63
N ASN A 127 -9.83 -7.33 -2.81
CA ASN A 127 -10.77 -6.38 -3.41
C ASN A 127 -11.92 -5.99 -2.46
N ARG A 128 -12.41 -6.93 -1.65
CA ARG A 128 -13.46 -6.68 -0.64
C ARG A 128 -13.07 -5.58 0.37
N TYR A 129 -11.80 -5.48 0.73
CA TYR A 129 -11.32 -4.46 1.66
C TYR A 129 -11.19 -3.10 1.00
N LEU A 130 -10.88 -3.04 -0.30
CA LEU A 130 -10.85 -1.79 -1.08
C LEU A 130 -12.22 -1.13 -1.09
N VAL A 131 -13.27 -1.90 -1.34
CA VAL A 131 -14.66 -1.39 -1.34
C VAL A 131 -15.07 -0.91 0.05
N GLN A 132 -14.74 -1.64 1.10
CA GLN A 132 -15.08 -1.28 2.47
C GLN A 132 -14.26 -0.09 2.99
N GLY A 133 -12.96 -0.01 2.64
CA GLY A 133 -12.06 1.06 3.11
C GLY A 133 -12.32 2.41 2.48
N ILE A 134 -12.89 2.45 1.26
CA ILE A 134 -13.21 3.69 0.54
C ILE A 134 -14.70 4.05 0.72
N GLY A 135 -15.57 3.06 0.81
CA GLY A 135 -17.02 3.24 0.80
C GLY A 135 -17.61 3.95 2.02
N THR A 136 -16.94 3.93 3.16
CA THR A 136 -17.40 4.62 4.38
C THR A 136 -17.21 6.14 4.33
N SER A 137 -16.37 6.64 3.41
CA SER A 137 -16.16 8.08 3.22
C SER A 137 -17.25 8.76 2.38
N GLY A 138 -18.04 7.98 1.62
CA GLY A 138 -19.03 8.50 0.66
C GLY A 138 -20.48 8.50 1.14
N LEU A 139 -20.81 7.95 2.30
CA LEU A 139 -22.20 7.77 2.75
C LEU A 139 -22.64 8.75 3.85
N LYS A 140 -21.98 9.89 3.99
CA LYS A 140 -22.48 11.04 4.75
C LYS A 140 -22.76 12.19 3.79
N GLY A 141 -23.81 12.04 3.02
CA GLY A 141 -24.54 13.11 2.37
C GLY A 141 -25.96 13.10 2.88
#